data_c7ff3f297af4908f330f729f55a116bd
#
_entry.id   c7ff3f297af4908f330f729f55a116bd
#
_cell.length_a   1.000
_cell.length_b   1.000
_cell.length_c   1.000
_cell.angle_alpha   90.00
_cell.angle_beta   90.00
_cell.angle_gamma   90.00
#
_symmetry.space_group_name_H-M   'P 1'
#
loop_
_entity.id
_entity.type
_entity.pdbx_description
1 polymer ?
#
loop_
_entity_poly.entity_id
_entity_poly.type
_entity_poly.pdbx_seq_one_letter_code
_entity_poly.pdbx_strand_id
1 'polypeptide(L)'
;MRIAIFGSCVSRDTCEFIPNSNVVEYVARQSVTSLSLPRRQPDLDLGVLSSEFQKRMVASDLEGSGAKRIVDRAEDIDVVLLDLVDERRGFWQFTDGTRVTNSMEAEACGVRELATKSGAHLVEFGTDEHYSHWVRGFNSLFASLATAGLADKTVFLDIEWAGALEGANHPQGDMVGLLGRRLRRVKRGARDATRSLINGAGAHESWTRLKNVKATEAELFADRAAESNRLYTRYRKTVHSIVARAVSRQSHEVRIGREHRWGPEPFHYRDQDYNSIVKDLLVQLGKSEG
;
A
#
# COMPACT_ATOMS: atom_id res chain seq x y z
N MET A 1 -21.98 11.91 -2.41
CA MET A 1 -21.28 11.61 -1.15
C MET A 1 -19.92 12.31 -1.15
N ARG A 2 -19.59 13.12 -0.12
CA ARG A 2 -18.35 13.87 0.03
C ARG A 2 -17.36 13.03 0.84
N ILE A 3 -16.23 12.71 0.24
CA ILE A 3 -15.27 11.73 0.76
C ILE A 3 -13.94 12.41 1.06
N ALA A 4 -13.39 12.15 2.24
CA ALA A 4 -11.97 12.37 2.50
C ALA A 4 -11.24 11.02 2.47
N ILE A 5 -9.98 11.05 2.06
CA ILE A 5 -9.13 9.86 2.00
C ILE A 5 -7.85 10.12 2.80
N PHE A 6 -7.52 9.23 3.73
CA PHE A 6 -6.18 9.08 4.26
C PHE A 6 -5.67 7.70 3.88
N GLY A 7 -4.88 7.62 2.81
CA GLY A 7 -4.45 6.36 2.21
C GLY A 7 -4.04 6.54 0.75
N SER A 8 -4.06 5.46 -0.01
CA SER A 8 -3.52 5.45 -1.36
C SER A 8 -4.51 4.92 -2.40
N CYS A 9 -4.00 4.08 -3.31
CA CYS A 9 -4.74 3.57 -4.47
C CYS A 9 -6.04 2.86 -4.07
N VAL A 10 -6.02 2.03 -3.01
CA VAL A 10 -7.20 1.24 -2.62
C VAL A 10 -8.40 2.14 -2.34
N SER A 11 -8.23 3.15 -1.48
CA SER A 11 -9.29 4.10 -1.17
C SER A 11 -9.66 4.96 -2.37
N ARG A 12 -8.65 5.44 -3.14
CA ARG A 12 -8.87 6.33 -4.27
C ARG A 12 -9.62 5.64 -5.40
N ASP A 13 -9.22 4.43 -5.75
CA ASP A 13 -9.84 3.67 -6.82
C ASP A 13 -11.24 3.20 -6.40
N THR A 14 -11.45 2.80 -5.13
CA THR A 14 -12.80 2.52 -4.60
C THR A 14 -13.77 3.69 -4.82
N CYS A 15 -13.32 4.95 -4.65
CA CYS A 15 -14.17 6.13 -4.86
C CYS A 15 -14.72 6.24 -6.28
N GLU A 16 -14.03 5.71 -7.29
CA GLU A 16 -14.48 5.79 -8.68
C GLU A 16 -15.71 4.92 -8.98
N PHE A 17 -15.91 3.89 -8.15
CA PHE A 17 -17.06 3.00 -8.24
C PHE A 17 -18.24 3.44 -7.35
N ILE A 18 -18.10 4.53 -6.58
CA ILE A 18 -19.18 5.06 -5.74
C ILE A 18 -19.98 6.08 -6.56
N PRO A 19 -21.28 5.82 -6.83
CA PRO A 19 -22.11 6.75 -7.58
C PRO A 19 -22.19 8.14 -6.92
N ASN A 20 -22.07 9.19 -7.73
CA ASN A 20 -22.16 10.58 -7.28
C ASN A 20 -21.23 10.92 -6.11
N SER A 21 -20.03 10.31 -6.07
CA SER A 21 -19.01 10.62 -5.09
C SER A 21 -18.20 11.86 -5.51
N ASN A 22 -17.74 12.59 -4.50
CA ASN A 22 -16.80 13.70 -4.67
C ASN A 22 -15.70 13.60 -3.60
N VAL A 23 -14.46 13.44 -4.02
CA VAL A 23 -13.31 13.44 -3.11
C VAL A 23 -12.97 14.89 -2.78
N VAL A 24 -13.34 15.31 -1.57
CA VAL A 24 -13.14 16.69 -1.09
C VAL A 24 -11.74 16.88 -0.50
N GLU A 25 -11.13 15.84 0.04
CA GLU A 25 -9.74 15.86 0.50
C GLU A 25 -9.07 14.52 0.24
N TYR A 26 -7.85 14.56 -0.26
CA TYR A 26 -7.06 13.36 -0.53
C TYR A 26 -5.64 13.52 0.01
N VAL A 27 -5.33 12.75 1.05
CA VAL A 27 -4.01 12.63 1.66
C VAL A 27 -3.42 11.28 1.25
N ALA A 28 -2.44 11.31 0.37
CA ALA A 28 -1.69 10.17 -0.11
C ALA A 28 -0.20 10.39 0.04
N ARG A 29 0.59 9.33 -0.11
CA ARG A 29 2.06 9.37 -0.01
C ARG A 29 2.56 9.82 1.36
N GLN A 30 1.70 9.73 2.36
CA GLN A 30 2.00 10.12 3.72
C GLN A 30 1.74 8.96 4.68
N SER A 31 2.79 8.48 5.35
CA SER A 31 2.68 7.59 6.49
C SER A 31 2.21 8.36 7.72
N VAL A 32 1.43 7.72 8.59
CA VAL A 32 1.07 8.32 9.89
C VAL A 32 2.30 8.63 10.75
N THR A 33 3.45 8.02 10.45
CA THR A 33 4.70 8.23 11.21
C THR A 33 5.29 9.62 11.03
N SER A 34 5.06 10.29 9.89
CA SER A 34 5.52 11.64 9.59
C SER A 34 4.61 12.73 10.16
N LEU A 35 3.36 12.42 10.54
CA LEU A 35 2.41 13.42 11.04
C LEU A 35 2.88 14.15 12.30
N SER A 36 3.53 13.43 13.23
CA SER A 36 3.88 13.98 14.54
C SER A 36 5.24 14.67 14.56
N LEU A 37 6.18 14.23 13.75
CA LEU A 37 7.55 14.77 13.65
C LEU A 37 7.96 14.92 12.19
N PRO A 38 7.27 15.77 11.42
CA PRO A 38 7.59 15.98 10.00
C PRO A 38 8.92 16.71 9.85
N ARG A 39 9.66 16.36 8.80
CA ARG A 39 10.87 17.09 8.42
C ARG A 39 10.50 18.32 7.61
N ARG A 40 10.22 19.40 8.30
CA ARG A 40 9.87 20.68 7.67
C ARG A 40 11.04 21.25 6.89
N GLN A 41 10.75 21.78 5.70
CA GLN A 41 11.71 22.47 4.83
C GLN A 41 13.00 21.67 4.54
N PRO A 42 12.92 20.40 4.10
CA PRO A 42 14.10 19.74 3.60
C PRO A 42 14.51 20.37 2.27
N ASP A 43 15.82 20.25 1.98
CA ASP A 43 16.37 20.62 0.66
C ASP A 43 16.04 19.53 -0.37
N LEU A 44 14.77 19.46 -0.77
CA LEU A 44 14.22 18.53 -1.77
C LEU A 44 13.67 19.32 -2.97
N ASP A 45 14.07 18.92 -4.15
CA ASP A 45 13.59 19.55 -5.40
C ASP A 45 12.22 18.96 -5.81
N LEU A 46 11.13 19.60 -5.38
CA LEU A 46 9.78 19.23 -5.83
C LEU A 46 9.53 19.57 -7.31
N GLY A 47 10.38 20.37 -7.93
CA GLY A 47 10.26 20.75 -9.35
C GLY A 47 10.43 19.58 -10.32
N VAL A 48 11.10 18.50 -9.90
CA VAL A 48 11.27 17.28 -10.71
C VAL A 48 9.96 16.50 -10.91
N LEU A 49 8.95 16.74 -10.08
CA LEU A 49 7.64 16.11 -10.22
C LEU A 49 6.81 16.85 -11.28
N SER A 50 6.26 16.12 -12.23
CA SER A 50 5.44 16.68 -13.31
C SER A 50 4.00 17.01 -12.89
N SER A 51 3.52 16.41 -11.80
CA SER A 51 2.14 16.52 -11.32
C SER A 51 2.06 17.44 -10.11
N GLU A 52 1.23 18.49 -10.19
CA GLU A 52 0.92 19.36 -9.04
C GLU A 52 0.27 18.58 -7.88
N PHE A 53 -0.45 17.50 -8.18
CA PHE A 53 -0.95 16.60 -7.14
C PHE A 53 0.19 15.94 -6.37
N GLN A 54 1.19 15.36 -7.08
CA GLN A 54 2.35 14.72 -6.44
C GLN A 54 3.15 15.73 -5.62
N LYS A 55 3.38 16.94 -6.14
CA LYS A 55 4.06 18.02 -5.40
C LYS A 55 3.35 18.32 -4.08
N ARG A 56 2.02 18.49 -4.12
CA ARG A 56 1.22 18.75 -2.92
C ARG A 56 1.29 17.60 -1.92
N MET A 57 1.31 16.33 -2.37
CA MET A 57 1.38 15.18 -1.48
C MET A 57 2.73 15.12 -0.76
N VAL A 58 3.84 15.29 -1.48
CA VAL A 58 5.17 15.35 -0.86
C VAL A 58 5.29 16.56 0.08
N ALA A 59 4.85 17.74 -0.33
CA ALA A 59 4.83 18.92 0.54
C ALA A 59 4.01 18.69 1.83
N SER A 60 2.82 18.06 1.70
CA SER A 60 1.98 17.71 2.84
C SER A 60 2.66 16.74 3.80
N ASP A 61 3.40 15.74 3.30
CA ASP A 61 4.19 14.83 4.12
C ASP A 61 5.30 15.57 4.88
N LEU A 62 6.03 16.43 4.17
CA LEU A 62 7.10 17.24 4.76
C LEU A 62 6.61 18.22 5.85
N GLU A 63 5.39 18.71 5.72
CA GLU A 63 4.75 19.59 6.70
C GLU A 63 4.03 18.82 7.83
N GLY A 64 3.74 17.53 7.63
CA GLY A 64 2.89 16.74 8.51
C GLY A 64 1.43 17.21 8.51
N SER A 65 0.98 17.82 7.40
CA SER A 65 -0.29 18.54 7.36
C SER A 65 -1.51 17.66 7.03
N GLY A 66 -1.32 16.38 6.68
CA GLY A 66 -2.39 15.52 6.17
C GLY A 66 -3.60 15.39 7.09
N ALA A 67 -3.40 15.11 8.37
CA ALA A 67 -4.50 15.02 9.34
C ALA A 67 -5.25 16.35 9.45
N LYS A 68 -4.50 17.46 9.54
CA LYS A 68 -5.07 18.82 9.64
C LYS A 68 -5.93 19.16 8.42
N ARG A 69 -5.48 18.82 7.21
CA ARG A 69 -6.23 19.10 5.97
C ARG A 69 -7.60 18.42 5.96
N ILE A 70 -7.70 17.19 6.50
CA ILE A 70 -9.00 16.49 6.65
C ILE A 70 -9.84 17.17 7.73
N VAL A 71 -9.26 17.47 8.89
CA VAL A 71 -9.95 18.11 10.03
C VAL A 71 -10.50 19.48 9.67
N ASP A 72 -9.74 20.30 8.95
CA ASP A 72 -10.16 21.63 8.50
C ASP A 72 -11.42 21.58 7.58
N ARG A 73 -11.76 20.41 7.04
CA ARG A 73 -12.93 20.21 6.17
C ARG A 73 -14.01 19.29 6.78
N ALA A 74 -13.95 19.06 8.09
CA ALA A 74 -14.82 18.06 8.76
C ALA A 74 -16.32 18.25 8.49
N GLU A 75 -16.80 19.48 8.35
CA GLU A 75 -18.20 19.80 8.05
C GLU A 75 -18.60 19.40 6.61
N ASP A 76 -17.62 19.34 5.70
CA ASP A 76 -17.83 18.96 4.31
C ASP A 76 -17.66 17.45 4.06
N ILE A 77 -17.39 16.64 5.07
CA ILE A 77 -17.07 15.23 4.95
C ILE A 77 -18.24 14.36 5.41
N ASP A 78 -18.72 13.49 4.51
CA ASP A 78 -19.72 12.48 4.81
C ASP A 78 -19.07 11.16 5.25
N VAL A 79 -17.87 10.84 4.73
CA VAL A 79 -17.09 9.64 5.07
C VAL A 79 -15.59 9.89 4.91
N VAL A 80 -14.79 9.30 5.81
CA VAL A 80 -13.33 9.20 5.69
C VAL A 80 -12.98 7.77 5.33
N LEU A 81 -12.34 7.56 4.20
CA LEU A 81 -11.77 6.26 3.83
C LEU A 81 -10.32 6.18 4.26
N LEU A 82 -9.98 5.07 4.90
CA LEU A 82 -8.64 4.80 5.40
C LEU A 82 -8.12 3.50 4.78
N ASP A 83 -6.90 3.51 4.22
CA ASP A 83 -6.15 2.31 3.88
C ASP A 83 -4.69 2.44 4.32
N LEU A 84 -3.94 1.33 4.29
CA LEU A 84 -2.57 1.27 4.80
C LEU A 84 -1.51 1.16 3.69
N VAL A 85 -1.87 1.31 2.43
CA VAL A 85 -0.95 1.04 1.30
C VAL A 85 0.30 1.93 1.34
N ASP A 86 0.19 3.17 1.80
CA ASP A 86 1.32 4.10 1.83
C ASP A 86 2.37 3.76 2.90
N GLU A 87 2.03 2.89 3.86
CA GLU A 87 2.99 2.42 4.87
C GLU A 87 4.06 1.45 4.32
N ARG A 88 3.79 0.79 3.19
CA ARG A 88 4.55 -0.34 2.64
C ARG A 88 6.04 -0.12 2.38
N ARG A 89 6.48 1.11 2.29
CA ARG A 89 7.86 1.48 1.99
C ARG A 89 8.63 1.98 3.20
N GLY A 90 7.94 2.13 4.37
CA GLY A 90 8.52 2.70 5.57
C GLY A 90 8.77 4.21 5.46
N PHE A 91 9.68 4.70 6.27
CA PHE A 91 10.01 6.14 6.35
C PHE A 91 11.49 6.36 6.65
N TRP A 92 12.00 7.49 6.24
CA TRP A 92 13.33 7.96 6.63
C TRP A 92 13.26 8.64 7.98
N GLN A 93 14.10 8.22 8.94
CA GLN A 93 14.28 8.87 10.23
C GLN A 93 15.62 9.59 10.26
N PHE A 94 15.55 10.89 10.48
CA PHE A 94 16.72 11.75 10.59
C PHE A 94 17.28 11.78 12.02
N THR A 95 18.53 12.22 12.19
CA THR A 95 19.23 12.24 13.48
C THR A 95 18.56 13.16 14.52
N ASP A 96 17.81 14.16 14.08
CA ASP A 96 17.00 15.04 14.93
C ASP A 96 15.60 14.46 15.28
N GLY A 97 15.33 13.21 14.86
CA GLY A 97 14.06 12.51 15.07
C GLY A 97 12.96 12.85 14.08
N THR A 98 13.17 13.82 13.18
CA THR A 98 12.19 14.13 12.13
C THR A 98 12.09 13.04 11.09
N ARG A 99 10.96 12.97 10.35
CA ARG A 99 10.62 11.87 9.45
C ARG A 99 10.07 12.35 8.13
N VAL A 100 10.34 11.54 7.10
CA VAL A 100 9.76 11.69 5.75
C VAL A 100 9.31 10.31 5.30
N THR A 101 8.10 10.21 4.78
CA THR A 101 7.59 8.97 4.18
C THR A 101 8.47 8.57 3.00
N ASN A 102 8.88 7.30 2.94
CA ASN A 102 9.66 6.78 1.82
C ASN A 102 8.74 6.50 0.60
N SER A 103 8.14 7.55 0.06
CA SER A 103 7.33 7.45 -1.17
C SER A 103 8.22 7.46 -2.43
N MET A 104 7.68 6.97 -3.55
CA MET A 104 8.41 7.03 -4.84
C MET A 104 8.65 8.48 -5.27
N GLU A 105 7.70 9.34 -4.99
CA GLU A 105 7.77 10.77 -5.29
C GLU A 105 8.84 11.46 -4.44
N ALA A 106 8.94 11.14 -3.15
CA ALA A 106 10.01 11.67 -2.29
C ALA A 106 11.40 11.15 -2.72
N GLU A 107 11.50 9.88 -3.14
CA GLU A 107 12.73 9.35 -3.74
C GLU A 107 13.13 10.09 -5.01
N ALA A 108 12.17 10.36 -5.91
CA ALA A 108 12.42 11.14 -7.12
C ALA A 108 12.90 12.57 -6.80
N CYS A 109 12.45 13.16 -5.69
CA CYS A 109 12.90 14.47 -5.21
C CYS A 109 14.26 14.46 -4.49
N GLY A 110 14.93 13.30 -4.37
CA GLY A 110 16.26 13.20 -3.78
C GLY A 110 16.29 12.92 -2.26
N VAL A 111 15.20 12.40 -1.67
CA VAL A 111 15.16 12.11 -0.22
C VAL A 111 16.23 11.10 0.20
N ARG A 112 16.59 10.14 -0.66
CA ARG A 112 17.63 9.14 -0.36
C ARG A 112 19.01 9.77 -0.24
N GLU A 113 19.36 10.67 -1.14
CA GLU A 113 20.60 11.43 -1.14
C GLU A 113 20.70 12.36 0.08
N LEU A 114 19.59 13.05 0.39
CA LEU A 114 19.47 13.88 1.58
C LEU A 114 19.66 13.04 2.85
N ALA A 115 19.00 11.89 2.95
CA ALA A 115 19.07 10.98 4.08
C ALA A 115 20.51 10.48 4.28
N THR A 116 21.19 10.08 3.20
CA THR A 116 22.59 9.62 3.25
C THR A 116 23.51 10.74 3.76
N LYS A 117 23.38 11.94 3.24
CA LYS A 117 24.18 13.12 3.66
C LYS A 117 23.93 13.51 5.12
N SER A 118 22.71 13.32 5.61
CA SER A 118 22.29 13.74 6.96
C SER A 118 22.45 12.63 8.01
N GLY A 119 22.97 11.46 7.65
CA GLY A 119 23.09 10.31 8.57
C GLY A 119 21.73 9.72 8.97
N ALA A 120 20.69 9.93 8.17
CA ALA A 120 19.39 9.32 8.39
C ALA A 120 19.40 7.84 8.00
N HIS A 121 18.50 7.06 8.60
CA HIS A 121 18.32 5.65 8.24
C HIS A 121 16.88 5.38 7.81
N LEU A 122 16.72 4.36 6.96
CA LEU A 122 15.41 3.87 6.55
C LEU A 122 14.86 2.94 7.64
N VAL A 123 13.69 3.28 8.18
CA VAL A 123 12.90 2.41 9.05
C VAL A 123 11.95 1.63 8.17
N GLU A 124 12.29 0.36 7.94
CA GLU A 124 11.55 -0.50 7.04
C GLU A 124 10.18 -0.92 7.61
N PHE A 125 9.17 -0.95 6.73
CA PHE A 125 7.85 -1.45 7.07
C PHE A 125 7.89 -2.89 7.60
N GLY A 126 7.10 -3.16 8.63
CA GLY A 126 7.01 -4.49 9.24
C GLY A 126 8.05 -4.75 10.35
N THR A 127 9.02 -3.86 10.59
CA THR A 127 9.92 -3.93 11.75
C THR A 127 9.23 -3.47 13.03
N ASP A 128 9.75 -3.86 14.19
CA ASP A 128 9.19 -3.43 15.49
C ASP A 128 9.36 -1.93 15.70
N GLU A 129 10.44 -1.36 15.20
CA GLU A 129 10.69 0.08 15.22
C GLU A 129 9.61 0.81 14.41
N HIS A 130 9.35 0.39 13.15
CA HIS A 130 8.30 0.97 12.33
C HIS A 130 6.94 0.89 13.03
N TYR A 131 6.58 -0.29 13.53
CA TYR A 131 5.30 -0.51 14.18
C TYR A 131 5.12 0.38 15.40
N SER A 132 6.15 0.53 16.22
CA SER A 132 6.15 1.39 17.41
C SER A 132 5.88 2.86 17.07
N HIS A 133 6.51 3.37 16.01
CA HIS A 133 6.30 4.73 15.52
C HIS A 133 4.91 4.87 14.89
N TRP A 134 4.52 3.88 14.12
CA TRP A 134 3.23 3.85 13.42
C TRP A 134 2.05 3.87 14.40
N VAL A 135 2.06 3.06 15.47
CA VAL A 135 0.99 3.05 16.49
C VAL A 135 0.80 4.44 17.10
N ARG A 136 1.89 5.15 17.42
CA ARG A 136 1.80 6.52 17.96
C ARG A 136 1.19 7.50 16.94
N GLY A 137 1.65 7.43 15.69
CA GLY A 137 1.13 8.26 14.60
C GLY A 137 -0.35 7.98 14.30
N PHE A 138 -0.72 6.70 14.26
CA PHE A 138 -2.10 6.28 14.01
C PHE A 138 -3.06 6.74 15.13
N ASN A 139 -2.67 6.57 16.38
CA ASN A 139 -3.45 7.06 17.53
C ASN A 139 -3.62 8.59 17.47
N SER A 140 -2.58 9.32 17.08
CA SER A 140 -2.66 10.78 16.92
C SER A 140 -3.60 11.19 15.79
N LEU A 141 -3.51 10.51 14.63
CA LEU A 141 -4.44 10.72 13.51
C LEU A 141 -5.88 10.49 13.95
N PHE A 142 -6.16 9.33 14.57
CA PHE A 142 -7.52 8.98 14.93
C PHE A 142 -8.08 9.88 16.05
N ALA A 143 -7.26 10.29 17.02
CA ALA A 143 -7.64 11.29 18.02
C ALA A 143 -8.03 12.63 17.38
N SER A 144 -7.29 13.07 16.36
CA SER A 144 -7.62 14.30 15.61
C SER A 144 -8.94 14.16 14.85
N LEU A 145 -9.17 13.01 14.19
CA LEU A 145 -10.44 12.72 13.52
C LEU A 145 -11.61 12.66 14.52
N ALA A 146 -11.41 12.03 15.68
CA ALA A 146 -12.44 11.94 16.73
C ALA A 146 -12.80 13.32 17.29
N THR A 147 -11.81 14.17 17.57
CA THR A 147 -12.04 15.54 18.03
C THR A 147 -12.83 16.36 17.01
N ALA A 148 -12.64 16.11 15.70
CA ALA A 148 -13.38 16.77 14.63
C ALA A 148 -14.75 16.12 14.31
N GLY A 149 -15.20 15.11 15.09
CA GLY A 149 -16.47 14.41 14.87
C GLY A 149 -16.45 13.48 13.66
N LEU A 150 -15.28 13.05 13.21
CA LEU A 150 -15.11 12.19 12.04
C LEU A 150 -14.91 10.70 12.40
N ALA A 151 -14.77 10.33 13.68
CA ALA A 151 -14.52 8.95 14.08
C ALA A 151 -15.59 7.99 13.56
N ASP A 152 -16.87 8.31 13.77
CA ASP A 152 -18.00 7.49 13.32
C ASP A 152 -18.23 7.54 11.80
N LYS A 153 -17.59 8.48 11.12
CA LYS A 153 -17.60 8.60 9.66
C LYS A 153 -16.40 7.89 9.02
N THR A 154 -15.46 7.38 9.81
CA THR A 154 -14.26 6.70 9.30
C THR A 154 -14.55 5.23 9.02
N VAL A 155 -14.20 4.78 7.82
CA VAL A 155 -14.29 3.38 7.39
C VAL A 155 -12.91 2.90 6.96
N PHE A 156 -12.43 1.84 7.55
CA PHE A 156 -11.19 1.17 7.17
C PHE A 156 -11.43 0.21 6.01
N LEU A 157 -10.74 0.41 4.90
CA LEU A 157 -10.70 -0.52 3.78
C LEU A 157 -9.60 -1.55 4.03
N ASP A 158 -9.93 -2.61 4.75
CA ASP A 158 -9.05 -3.72 5.09
C ASP A 158 -9.01 -4.74 3.95
N ILE A 159 -8.45 -4.33 2.83
CA ILE A 159 -8.37 -5.19 1.65
C ILE A 159 -6.96 -5.78 1.56
N GLU A 160 -6.87 -7.10 1.68
CA GLU A 160 -5.60 -7.81 1.51
C GLU A 160 -5.08 -7.71 0.08
N TRP A 161 -3.77 -7.68 -0.05
CA TRP A 161 -3.12 -7.72 -1.34
C TRP A 161 -3.46 -9.01 -2.07
N ALA A 162 -3.91 -8.90 -3.31
CA ALA A 162 -4.29 -10.02 -4.14
C ALA A 162 -3.05 -10.86 -4.53
N GLY A 163 -3.11 -12.16 -4.28
CA GLY A 163 -2.03 -13.09 -4.62
C GLY A 163 -2.10 -13.65 -6.04
N ALA A 164 -3.12 -13.32 -6.82
CA ALA A 164 -3.33 -13.85 -8.16
C ALA A 164 -3.81 -12.79 -9.14
N LEU A 165 -3.31 -12.86 -10.37
CA LEU A 165 -3.81 -12.09 -11.50
C LEU A 165 -5.23 -12.54 -11.88
N GLU A 166 -5.99 -11.66 -12.46
CA GLU A 166 -7.28 -11.94 -13.08
C GLU A 166 -7.16 -13.10 -14.08
N GLY A 167 -8.13 -14.03 -14.03
CA GLY A 167 -8.13 -15.26 -14.83
C GLY A 167 -7.16 -16.34 -14.36
N ALA A 168 -6.35 -16.09 -13.32
CA ALA A 168 -5.48 -17.10 -12.72
C ALA A 168 -6.11 -17.73 -11.47
N ASN A 169 -5.78 -18.99 -11.21
CA ASN A 169 -6.14 -19.65 -9.96
C ASN A 169 -5.39 -19.03 -8.78
N HIS A 170 -6.08 -18.90 -7.66
CA HIS A 170 -5.44 -18.43 -6.42
C HIS A 170 -4.38 -19.45 -5.95
N PRO A 171 -3.20 -19.02 -5.52
CA PRO A 171 -2.24 -19.92 -4.90
C PRO A 171 -2.84 -20.54 -3.64
N GLN A 172 -2.81 -21.86 -3.54
CA GLN A 172 -3.30 -22.58 -2.36
C GLN A 172 -2.39 -22.33 -1.17
N GLY A 173 -2.94 -21.86 -0.07
CA GLY A 173 -2.36 -21.77 1.28
C GLY A 173 -0.94 -21.21 1.41
N ASP A 174 -0.64 -20.47 2.45
CA ASP A 174 0.59 -19.68 2.53
C ASP A 174 1.89 -20.50 2.48
N MET A 175 2.01 -21.57 3.27
CA MET A 175 3.21 -22.44 3.29
C MET A 175 3.23 -23.43 2.13
N VAL A 176 2.11 -24.05 1.82
CA VAL A 176 1.99 -25.03 0.72
C VAL A 176 2.13 -24.33 -0.63
N GLY A 177 1.59 -23.11 -0.74
CA GLY A 177 1.74 -22.26 -1.93
C GLY A 177 3.19 -21.87 -2.19
N LEU A 178 3.94 -21.45 -1.17
CA LEU A 178 5.36 -21.12 -1.26
C LEU A 178 6.19 -22.34 -1.68
N LEU A 179 5.97 -23.47 -1.06
CA LEU A 179 6.68 -24.72 -1.40
C LEU A 179 6.35 -25.16 -2.83
N GLY A 180 5.07 -25.10 -3.22
CA GLY A 180 4.61 -25.39 -4.57
C GLY A 180 5.22 -24.49 -5.65
N ARG A 181 5.37 -23.18 -5.36
CA ARG A 181 6.03 -22.22 -6.26
C ARG A 181 7.52 -22.52 -6.39
N ARG A 182 8.21 -22.84 -5.28
CA ARG A 182 9.62 -23.26 -5.30
C ARG A 182 9.81 -24.52 -6.11
N LEU A 183 8.97 -25.53 -5.93
CA LEU A 183 9.02 -26.78 -6.70
C LEU A 183 8.75 -26.56 -8.21
N ARG A 184 7.79 -25.69 -8.57
CA ARG A 184 7.54 -25.34 -9.98
C ARG A 184 8.75 -24.63 -10.59
N ARG A 185 9.40 -23.72 -9.84
CA ARG A 185 10.61 -23.00 -10.26
C ARG A 185 11.76 -23.98 -10.50
N VAL A 186 11.98 -24.93 -9.59
CA VAL A 186 12.99 -25.99 -9.76
C VAL A 186 12.69 -26.87 -10.97
N LYS A 187 11.41 -27.27 -11.16
CA LYS A 187 11.01 -28.06 -12.35
C LYS A 187 11.23 -27.31 -13.68
N ARG A 188 10.96 -26.01 -13.73
CA ARG A 188 11.29 -25.19 -14.92
C ARG A 188 12.80 -25.17 -15.15
N GLY A 189 13.59 -24.88 -14.12
CA GLY A 189 15.06 -24.90 -14.21
C GLY A 189 15.62 -26.24 -14.70
N ALA A 190 15.08 -27.35 -14.19
CA ALA A 190 15.50 -28.69 -14.64
C ALA A 190 15.16 -28.93 -16.13
N ARG A 191 13.96 -28.54 -16.58
CA ARG A 191 13.60 -28.64 -18.02
C ARG A 191 14.48 -27.76 -18.90
N ASP A 192 14.76 -26.54 -18.49
CA ASP A 192 15.60 -25.61 -19.25
C ASP A 192 17.06 -26.08 -19.31
N ALA A 193 17.58 -26.60 -18.20
CA ALA A 193 18.92 -27.21 -18.13
C ALA A 193 19.02 -28.46 -19.02
N THR A 194 18.02 -29.34 -18.96
CA THR A 194 17.98 -30.55 -19.82
C THR A 194 17.91 -30.19 -21.31
N ARG A 195 17.06 -29.20 -21.67
CA ARG A 195 16.97 -28.71 -23.05
C ARG A 195 18.28 -28.09 -23.52
N SER A 196 18.97 -27.33 -22.63
CA SER A 196 20.25 -26.73 -22.90
C SER A 196 21.33 -27.81 -23.17
N LEU A 197 21.37 -28.89 -22.38
CA LEU A 197 22.28 -30.02 -22.59
C LEU A 197 22.01 -30.72 -23.91
N ILE A 198 20.73 -31.00 -24.26
CA ILE A 198 20.35 -31.62 -25.53
C ILE A 198 20.79 -30.74 -26.72
N ASN A 199 20.76 -29.42 -26.57
CA ASN A 199 21.17 -28.47 -27.60
C ASN A 199 22.69 -28.21 -27.62
N GLY A 200 23.48 -29.01 -26.91
CA GLY A 200 24.95 -28.94 -26.95
C GLY A 200 25.61 -27.95 -26.06
N ALA A 201 24.87 -27.34 -25.12
CA ALA A 201 25.48 -26.44 -24.11
C ALA A 201 26.30 -27.20 -23.06
N GLY A 202 27.36 -26.59 -22.58
CA GLY A 202 28.23 -27.19 -21.57
C GLY A 202 27.50 -27.42 -20.23
N ALA A 203 27.98 -28.42 -19.46
CA ALA A 203 27.43 -28.75 -18.13
C ALA A 203 27.38 -27.57 -17.17
N HIS A 204 28.38 -26.69 -17.20
CA HIS A 204 28.45 -25.49 -16.36
C HIS A 204 27.35 -24.48 -16.71
N GLU A 205 27.09 -24.26 -17.98
CA GLU A 205 26.02 -23.35 -18.43
C GLU A 205 24.63 -23.89 -18.06
N SER A 206 24.44 -25.19 -18.24
CA SER A 206 23.18 -25.85 -17.86
C SER A 206 22.94 -25.81 -16.35
N TRP A 207 23.99 -25.97 -15.55
CA TRP A 207 23.93 -25.81 -14.08
C TRP A 207 23.61 -24.36 -13.66
N THR A 208 24.18 -23.36 -14.33
CA THR A 208 23.90 -21.95 -14.10
C THR A 208 22.44 -21.61 -14.42
N ARG A 209 21.89 -22.15 -15.50
CA ARG A 209 20.46 -22.02 -15.86
C ARG A 209 19.56 -22.67 -14.81
N LEU A 210 19.93 -23.82 -14.25
CA LEU A 210 19.19 -24.47 -13.17
C LEU A 210 19.13 -23.59 -11.90
N LYS A 211 20.23 -22.92 -11.56
CA LYS A 211 20.30 -22.05 -10.37
C LYS A 211 19.60 -20.72 -10.54
N ASN A 212 19.60 -20.15 -11.75
CA ASN A 212 19.15 -18.78 -12.04
C ASN A 212 17.76 -18.73 -12.69
N VAL A 213 16.85 -19.64 -12.30
CA VAL A 213 15.46 -19.62 -12.81
C VAL A 213 14.74 -18.40 -12.29
N LYS A 214 14.44 -17.46 -13.20
CA LYS A 214 13.67 -16.27 -12.87
C LYS A 214 12.24 -16.66 -12.44
N ALA A 215 11.74 -15.99 -11.42
CA ALA A 215 10.34 -16.07 -11.06
C ALA A 215 9.48 -15.53 -12.21
N THR A 216 8.32 -16.11 -12.45
CA THR A 216 7.33 -15.49 -13.32
C THR A 216 6.71 -14.28 -12.62
N GLU A 217 6.15 -13.36 -13.39
CA GLU A 217 5.43 -12.20 -12.85
C GLU A 217 4.35 -12.62 -11.84
N ALA A 218 3.54 -13.63 -12.17
CA ALA A 218 2.53 -14.17 -11.28
C ALA A 218 3.11 -14.73 -9.97
N GLU A 219 4.29 -15.36 -10.01
CA GLU A 219 4.99 -15.81 -8.79
C GLU A 219 5.50 -14.62 -7.96
N LEU A 220 6.01 -13.57 -8.62
CA LEU A 220 6.46 -12.36 -7.92
C LEU A 220 5.29 -11.66 -7.22
N PHE A 221 4.16 -11.51 -7.88
CA PHE A 221 2.97 -10.92 -7.26
C PHE A 221 2.48 -11.76 -6.08
N ALA A 222 2.41 -13.08 -6.24
CA ALA A 222 1.98 -13.98 -5.16
C ALA A 222 2.93 -13.92 -3.94
N ASP A 223 4.25 -13.89 -4.17
CA ASP A 223 5.23 -13.80 -3.10
C ASP A 223 5.18 -12.42 -2.40
N ARG A 224 5.05 -11.32 -3.16
CA ARG A 224 4.88 -9.96 -2.61
C ARG A 224 3.57 -9.84 -1.80
N ALA A 225 2.46 -10.36 -2.31
CA ALA A 225 1.19 -10.30 -1.61
C ALA A 225 1.24 -11.09 -0.29
N ALA A 226 1.77 -12.32 -0.31
CA ALA A 226 1.88 -13.15 0.88
C ALA A 226 2.75 -12.46 1.96
N GLU A 227 3.91 -11.95 1.60
CA GLU A 227 4.81 -11.25 2.53
C GLU A 227 4.17 -9.97 3.06
N SER A 228 3.61 -9.13 2.19
CA SER A 228 2.95 -7.89 2.60
C SER A 228 1.78 -8.17 3.55
N ASN A 229 0.89 -9.11 3.22
CA ASN A 229 -0.24 -9.46 4.06
C ASN A 229 0.19 -9.96 5.45
N ARG A 230 1.28 -10.74 5.51
CA ARG A 230 1.89 -11.18 6.77
C ARG A 230 2.37 -9.98 7.61
N LEU A 231 3.08 -9.03 6.99
CA LEU A 231 3.59 -7.83 7.67
C LEU A 231 2.45 -6.92 8.14
N TYR A 232 1.40 -6.75 7.33
CA TYR A 232 0.24 -5.91 7.68
C TYR A 232 -0.62 -6.47 8.83
N THR A 233 -0.53 -7.75 9.17
CA THR A 233 -1.42 -8.39 10.15
C THR A 233 -1.51 -7.63 11.47
N ARG A 234 -0.40 -7.19 12.05
CA ARG A 234 -0.40 -6.46 13.33
C ARG A 234 -0.97 -5.03 13.20
N TYR A 235 -0.77 -4.38 12.06
CA TYR A 235 -1.30 -3.05 11.77
C TYR A 235 -2.82 -3.10 11.64
N ARG A 236 -3.35 -4.04 10.86
CA ARG A 236 -4.79 -4.30 10.72
C ARG A 236 -5.45 -4.56 12.07
N LYS A 237 -4.85 -5.41 12.89
CA LYS A 237 -5.32 -5.66 14.25
C LYS A 237 -5.49 -4.38 15.07
N THR A 238 -4.51 -3.49 15.02
CA THR A 238 -4.55 -2.20 15.73
C THR A 238 -5.64 -1.31 15.16
N VAL A 239 -5.76 -1.19 13.82
CA VAL A 239 -6.84 -0.40 13.23
C VAL A 239 -8.21 -0.91 13.65
N HIS A 240 -8.46 -2.22 13.58
CA HIS A 240 -9.73 -2.84 14.01
C HIS A 240 -10.04 -2.63 15.49
N SER A 241 -9.04 -2.41 16.35
CA SER A 241 -9.29 -2.12 17.76
C SER A 241 -9.70 -0.65 18.00
N ILE A 242 -9.60 0.22 17.01
CA ILE A 242 -9.78 1.66 17.12
C ILE A 242 -10.90 2.16 16.21
N VAL A 243 -10.91 1.70 14.95
CA VAL A 243 -11.91 2.11 13.94
C VAL A 243 -13.10 1.15 13.98
N ALA A 244 -14.28 1.69 14.26
CA ALA A 244 -15.50 0.88 14.46
C ALA A 244 -16.04 0.25 13.17
N ARG A 245 -15.77 0.84 12.01
CA ARG A 245 -16.31 0.39 10.71
C ARG A 245 -15.19 -0.06 9.79
N ALA A 246 -15.36 -1.22 9.18
CA ALA A 246 -14.40 -1.71 8.20
C ALA A 246 -15.10 -2.51 7.09
N VAL A 247 -14.53 -2.46 5.89
CA VAL A 247 -14.83 -3.39 4.80
C VAL A 247 -13.60 -4.25 4.59
N SER A 248 -13.75 -5.55 4.78
CA SER A 248 -12.62 -6.49 4.72
C SER A 248 -12.75 -7.43 3.52
N ARG A 249 -11.61 -7.67 2.84
CA ARG A 249 -11.45 -8.73 1.82
C ARG A 249 -10.15 -9.47 2.05
N GLN A 250 -10.23 -10.77 2.07
CA GLN A 250 -9.04 -11.61 2.12
C GLN A 250 -8.41 -11.74 0.72
N SER A 251 -7.13 -12.03 0.67
CA SER A 251 -6.34 -12.13 -0.57
C SER A 251 -6.98 -13.05 -1.63
N HIS A 252 -7.69 -14.10 -1.21
CA HIS A 252 -8.34 -15.04 -2.11
C HIS A 252 -9.68 -14.54 -2.68
N GLU A 253 -10.28 -13.51 -2.11
CA GLU A 253 -11.54 -12.92 -2.56
C GLU A 253 -11.33 -11.89 -3.67
N VAL A 254 -10.13 -11.35 -3.79
CA VAL A 254 -9.77 -10.31 -4.77
C VAL A 254 -8.75 -10.80 -5.78
N ARG A 255 -8.63 -10.13 -6.92
CA ARG A 255 -7.64 -10.42 -7.97
C ARG A 255 -6.97 -9.14 -8.43
N ILE A 256 -5.74 -9.27 -8.89
CA ILE A 256 -5.02 -8.18 -9.56
C ILE A 256 -5.67 -7.94 -10.92
N GLY A 257 -6.15 -6.72 -11.16
CA GLY A 257 -6.68 -6.30 -12.45
C GLY A 257 -5.56 -6.19 -13.49
N ARG A 258 -5.67 -6.92 -14.60
CA ARG A 258 -4.66 -6.91 -15.66
C ARG A 258 -4.60 -5.58 -16.40
N GLU A 259 -5.76 -4.98 -16.61
CA GLU A 259 -5.92 -3.72 -17.35
C GLU A 259 -6.12 -2.52 -16.42
N HIS A 260 -5.70 -2.66 -15.15
CA HIS A 260 -5.79 -1.55 -14.23
C HIS A 260 -4.99 -0.35 -14.76
N ARG A 261 -5.57 0.86 -14.71
CA ARG A 261 -5.00 2.09 -15.31
C ARG A 261 -3.57 2.44 -14.85
N TRP A 262 -3.19 1.99 -13.65
CA TRP A 262 -1.85 2.16 -13.10
C TRP A 262 -0.94 0.93 -13.28
N GLY A 263 -1.38 -0.04 -14.07
CA GLY A 263 -0.73 -1.32 -14.25
C GLY A 263 -1.06 -2.33 -13.14
N PRO A 264 -0.72 -3.61 -13.36
CA PRO A 264 -0.99 -4.69 -12.42
C PRO A 264 -0.08 -4.57 -11.19
N GLU A 265 -0.69 -4.44 -10.00
CA GLU A 265 -0.05 -4.48 -8.70
C GLU A 265 -0.93 -5.29 -7.72
N PRO A 266 -0.38 -5.92 -6.68
CA PRO A 266 -1.16 -6.71 -5.71
C PRO A 266 -2.30 -5.96 -5.02
N PHE A 267 -2.27 -4.64 -5.01
CA PHE A 267 -3.28 -3.74 -4.44
C PHE A 267 -4.06 -2.95 -5.51
N HIS A 268 -3.98 -3.34 -6.78
CA HIS A 268 -4.80 -2.85 -7.88
C HIS A 268 -5.78 -3.94 -8.31
N TYR A 269 -7.03 -3.83 -7.85
CA TYR A 269 -8.04 -4.88 -7.99
C TYR A 269 -8.82 -4.74 -9.30
N ARG A 270 -9.63 -5.77 -9.60
CA ARG A 270 -10.56 -5.73 -10.73
C ARG A 270 -11.76 -4.85 -10.43
N ASP A 271 -12.41 -4.33 -11.45
CA ASP A 271 -13.63 -3.52 -11.31
C ASP A 271 -14.72 -4.23 -10.50
N GLN A 272 -14.89 -5.54 -10.71
CA GLN A 272 -15.87 -6.31 -9.94
C GLN A 272 -15.54 -6.41 -8.45
N ASP A 273 -14.25 -6.39 -8.09
CA ASP A 273 -13.82 -6.40 -6.70
C ASP A 273 -14.11 -5.04 -6.06
N TYR A 274 -13.81 -3.92 -6.76
CA TYR A 274 -14.17 -2.59 -6.31
C TYR A 274 -15.69 -2.41 -6.16
N ASN A 275 -16.50 -2.90 -7.10
CA ASN A 275 -17.95 -2.89 -6.98
C ASN A 275 -18.43 -3.65 -5.74
N SER A 276 -17.85 -4.81 -5.45
CA SER A 276 -18.15 -5.59 -4.23
C SER A 276 -17.75 -4.85 -2.95
N ILE A 277 -16.60 -4.16 -2.94
CA ILE A 277 -16.14 -3.33 -1.82
C ILE A 277 -17.11 -2.16 -1.60
N VAL A 278 -17.51 -1.47 -2.67
CA VAL A 278 -18.46 -0.34 -2.61
C VAL A 278 -19.81 -0.78 -2.07
N LYS A 279 -20.31 -1.93 -2.49
CA LYS A 279 -21.58 -2.47 -1.96
C LYS A 279 -21.54 -2.60 -0.45
N ASP A 280 -20.49 -3.23 0.09
CA ASP A 280 -20.36 -3.40 1.54
C ASP A 280 -20.09 -2.06 2.25
N LEU A 281 -19.35 -1.15 1.63
CA LEU A 281 -19.14 0.20 2.15
C LEU A 281 -20.48 0.96 2.31
N LEU A 282 -21.36 0.90 1.31
CA LEU A 282 -22.67 1.54 1.37
C LEU A 282 -23.54 0.95 2.49
N VAL A 283 -23.49 -0.37 2.69
CA VAL A 283 -24.16 -1.05 3.82
C VAL A 283 -23.61 -0.55 5.15
N GLN A 284 -22.28 -0.44 5.32
CA GLN A 284 -21.66 0.09 6.54
C GLN A 284 -22.08 1.54 6.83
N LEU A 285 -22.39 2.31 5.80
CA LEU A 285 -22.86 3.69 5.91
C LEU A 285 -24.38 3.83 6.08
N GLY A 286 -25.11 2.70 6.15
CA GLY A 286 -26.58 2.70 6.24
C GLY A 286 -27.27 3.21 4.97
N LYS A 287 -26.61 3.11 3.81
CA LYS A 287 -27.14 3.52 2.51
C LYS A 287 -27.47 2.27 1.71
N SER A 288 -28.73 2.06 1.38
CA SER A 288 -29.15 1.02 0.44
C SER A 288 -28.73 1.41 -1.00
N GLU A 289 -28.47 0.40 -1.83
CA GLU A 289 -28.41 0.59 -3.28
C GLU A 289 -29.77 1.12 -3.73
N GLY A 290 -29.86 2.37 -4.21
CA GLY A 290 -31.03 2.97 -4.80
C GLY A 290 -31.16 2.58 -6.28
#